data_c94b5b1a9c2df28b360c5ac11a02c650
#
_entry.id   c94b5b1a9c2df28b360c5ac11a02c650
#
_cell.length_a   1.000
_cell.length_b   1.000
_cell.length_c   1.000
_cell.angle_alpha   90.00
_cell.angle_beta   90.00
_cell.angle_gamma   90.00
#
_symmetry.space_group_name_H-M   'P 1'
#
loop_
_entity.id
_entity.type
_entity.pdbx_description
1 polymer ?
#
loop_
_entity_poly.entity_id
_entity_poly.type
_entity_poly.pdbx_seq_one_letter_code
_entity_poly.pdbx_strand_id
1 'polypeptide(L)'
;MSEEQASALGPQSSGKKAPRIAWWLATGFGSGYLRPAPGTWGSLAGLGAWLLLVLNLRGQAWAPWLRLAAPLALTLLAAWAAGRVVAETGQKDPSFVVIDEWAGLWFALTPLLFTVTVQPQPWSLWAARLVAPFLLFRLFDIWKPGPVDTAQRLPGGWGVVMDDVLAGLFAALFVWPLDQWLGARSLLHPELWR
;
A
#
# COMPACT_ATOMS: atom_id res chain seq x y z
N MET A 1 -10.18 3.05 41.92
CA MET A 1 -9.97 3.59 40.60
C MET A 1 -11.01 2.89 39.73
N SER A 2 -12.05 3.61 39.28
CA SER A 2 -13.16 3.02 38.52
C SER A 2 -12.71 2.64 37.10
N GLU A 3 -13.30 1.58 36.51
CA GLU A 3 -13.03 1.16 35.12
C GLU A 3 -13.24 2.28 34.12
N GLU A 4 -14.05 3.25 34.43
CA GLU A 4 -14.32 4.47 33.65
C GLU A 4 -13.11 5.43 33.59
N GLN A 5 -12.27 5.48 34.64
CA GLN A 5 -11.03 6.26 34.64
C GLN A 5 -9.90 5.57 33.89
N ALA A 6 -9.90 4.24 33.79
CA ALA A 6 -8.94 3.48 32.97
C ALA A 6 -9.22 3.60 31.46
N SER A 7 -10.49 3.78 31.07
CA SER A 7 -10.90 3.97 29.67
C SER A 7 -10.59 5.36 29.12
N ALA A 8 -10.39 6.35 29.99
CA ALA A 8 -10.07 7.74 29.61
C ALA A 8 -8.58 7.99 29.35
N LEU A 9 -7.71 7.03 29.70
CA LEU A 9 -6.30 7.08 29.38
C LEU A 9 -6.10 6.53 27.97
N GLY A 10 -6.06 7.41 26.98
CA GLY A 10 -5.61 7.08 25.62
C GLY A 10 -4.24 6.39 25.66
N PRO A 11 -3.79 5.78 24.56
CA PRO A 11 -2.55 5.02 24.51
C PRO A 11 -1.39 5.88 25.01
N GLN A 12 -0.86 5.52 26.20
CA GLN A 12 0.27 6.23 26.80
C GLN A 12 1.52 5.97 25.95
N SER A 13 2.22 7.03 25.57
CA SER A 13 3.51 6.89 24.91
C SER A 13 4.44 6.04 25.80
N SER A 14 5.10 5.06 25.23
CA SER A 14 5.97 4.15 26.00
C SER A 14 7.25 4.83 26.51
N GLY A 15 7.46 6.11 26.23
CA GLY A 15 8.68 6.86 26.55
C GLY A 15 9.94 6.39 25.78
N LYS A 16 9.84 5.32 25.00
CA LYS A 16 10.94 4.80 24.17
C LYS A 16 10.94 5.46 22.81
N LYS A 17 12.02 6.15 22.47
CA LYS A 17 12.19 6.75 21.13
C LYS A 17 12.30 5.67 20.06
N ALA A 18 11.55 5.83 18.99
CA ALA A 18 11.69 4.99 17.81
C ALA A 18 13.02 5.29 17.09
N PRO A 19 13.69 4.29 16.52
CA PRO A 19 14.89 4.51 15.74
C PRO A 19 14.59 5.39 14.52
N ARG A 20 15.52 6.24 14.12
CA ARG A 20 15.34 7.15 12.98
C ARG A 20 14.89 6.44 11.70
N ILE A 21 15.40 5.23 11.46
CA ILE A 21 15.00 4.42 10.30
C ILE A 21 13.51 4.07 10.32
N ALA A 22 12.91 3.83 11.51
CA ALA A 22 11.47 3.57 11.60
C ALA A 22 10.66 4.81 11.19
N TRP A 23 11.09 6.01 11.56
CA TRP A 23 10.48 7.26 11.13
C TRP A 23 10.59 7.46 9.61
N TRP A 24 11.77 7.25 9.03
CA TRP A 24 11.96 7.36 7.58
C TRP A 24 11.05 6.41 6.81
N LEU A 25 10.99 5.16 7.24
CA LEU A 25 10.14 4.15 6.63
C LEU A 25 8.65 4.46 6.85
N ALA A 26 8.23 4.70 8.10
CA ALA A 26 6.82 4.95 8.42
C ALA A 26 6.24 6.14 7.65
N THR A 27 7.04 7.20 7.45
CA THR A 27 6.62 8.38 6.69
C THR A 27 6.78 8.24 5.18
N GLY A 28 7.09 7.05 4.66
CA GLY A 28 7.33 6.84 3.23
C GLY A 28 8.40 7.80 2.70
N PHE A 29 9.56 7.87 3.39
CA PHE A 29 10.66 8.78 3.10
C PHE A 29 10.24 10.27 3.09
N GLY A 30 9.27 10.64 3.94
CA GLY A 30 8.78 12.00 4.09
C GLY A 30 7.55 12.34 3.24
N SER A 31 7.08 11.44 2.36
CA SER A 31 5.87 11.67 1.56
C SER A 31 4.62 11.89 2.43
N GLY A 32 4.56 11.27 3.61
CA GLY A 32 3.47 11.43 4.58
C GLY A 32 3.37 12.83 5.21
N TYR A 33 4.36 13.70 5.02
CA TYR A 33 4.29 15.10 5.46
C TYR A 33 3.67 16.03 4.41
N LEU A 34 3.43 15.56 3.20
CA LEU A 34 2.86 16.37 2.13
C LEU A 34 1.37 16.61 2.37
N ARG A 35 0.94 17.86 2.19
CA ARG A 35 -0.45 18.32 2.35
C ARG A 35 -1.04 18.67 0.99
N PRO A 36 -2.37 18.58 0.78
CA PRO A 36 -3.39 18.36 1.81
C PRO A 36 -3.70 16.89 2.13
N ALA A 37 -3.29 15.91 1.35
CA ALA A 37 -3.69 14.51 1.45
C ALA A 37 -2.49 13.58 1.62
N PRO A 38 -1.93 13.40 2.85
CA PRO A 38 -0.71 12.62 3.08
C PRO A 38 -0.82 11.18 2.55
N GLY A 39 -1.94 10.49 2.76
CA GLY A 39 -2.16 9.15 2.24
C GLY A 39 -2.12 9.07 0.72
N THR A 40 -2.68 10.04 0.00
CA THR A 40 -2.57 10.10 -1.46
C THR A 40 -1.13 10.27 -1.92
N TRP A 41 -0.37 11.15 -1.28
CA TRP A 41 1.07 11.33 -1.57
C TRP A 41 1.88 10.10 -1.18
N GLY A 42 1.53 9.46 -0.06
CA GLY A 42 2.09 8.17 0.35
C GLY A 42 1.86 7.10 -0.71
N SER A 43 0.62 6.90 -1.15
CA SER A 43 0.27 5.94 -2.19
C SER A 43 0.98 6.24 -3.52
N LEU A 44 1.11 7.51 -3.94
CA LEU A 44 1.86 7.90 -5.14
C LEU A 44 3.36 7.59 -5.01
N ALA A 45 3.95 7.86 -3.85
CA ALA A 45 5.34 7.49 -3.58
C ALA A 45 5.53 5.96 -3.60
N GLY A 46 4.59 5.21 -3.01
CA GLY A 46 4.56 3.74 -3.06
C GLY A 46 4.44 3.19 -4.48
N LEU A 47 3.63 3.83 -5.34
CA LEU A 47 3.53 3.49 -6.76
C LEU A 47 4.85 3.74 -7.49
N GLY A 48 5.51 4.86 -7.21
CA GLY A 48 6.83 5.18 -7.75
C GLY A 48 7.89 4.15 -7.35
N ALA A 49 7.92 3.76 -6.07
CA ALA A 49 8.82 2.72 -5.58
C ALA A 49 8.55 1.35 -6.23
N TRP A 50 7.28 0.97 -6.43
CA TRP A 50 6.90 -0.24 -7.15
C TRP A 50 7.37 -0.21 -8.60
N LEU A 51 7.16 0.92 -9.31
CA LEU A 51 7.64 1.09 -10.68
C LEU A 51 9.15 0.95 -10.77
N LEU A 52 9.91 1.57 -9.87
CA LEU A 52 11.35 1.43 -9.81
C LEU A 52 11.76 -0.04 -9.63
N LEU A 53 11.10 -0.77 -8.73
CA LEU A 53 11.34 -2.20 -8.53
C LEU A 53 11.10 -2.99 -9.83
N VAL A 54 9.94 -2.79 -10.47
CA VAL A 54 9.56 -3.51 -11.70
C VAL A 54 10.51 -3.20 -12.85
N LEU A 55 10.86 -1.93 -13.05
CA LEU A 55 11.72 -1.49 -14.15
C LEU A 55 13.15 -2.00 -14.01
N ASN A 56 13.71 -1.96 -12.78
CA ASN A 56 15.08 -2.46 -12.54
C ASN A 56 15.20 -3.98 -12.62
N LEU A 57 14.10 -4.70 -12.43
CA LEU A 57 14.09 -6.17 -12.47
C LEU A 57 13.62 -6.75 -13.81
N ARG A 58 13.48 -5.92 -14.85
CA ARG A 58 13.09 -6.39 -16.18
C ARG A 58 14.10 -7.40 -16.73
N GLY A 59 13.57 -8.47 -17.33
CA GLY A 59 14.40 -9.50 -17.95
C GLY A 59 15.04 -10.52 -17.00
N GLN A 60 14.90 -10.35 -15.69
CA GLN A 60 15.40 -11.32 -14.72
C GLN A 60 14.39 -12.45 -14.50
N ALA A 61 14.80 -13.70 -14.71
CA ALA A 61 13.91 -14.87 -14.58
C ALA A 61 13.33 -15.05 -13.16
N TRP A 62 14.03 -14.62 -12.12
CA TRP A 62 13.60 -14.68 -10.73
C TRP A 62 12.74 -13.49 -10.27
N ALA A 63 12.68 -12.44 -11.09
CA ALA A 63 11.96 -11.19 -10.72
C ALA A 63 10.49 -11.37 -10.35
N PRO A 64 9.69 -12.25 -11.00
CA PRO A 64 8.30 -12.46 -10.59
C PRO A 64 8.17 -12.92 -9.15
N TRP A 65 9.06 -13.80 -8.68
CA TRP A 65 9.06 -14.30 -7.30
C TRP A 65 9.38 -13.22 -6.28
N LEU A 66 10.37 -12.36 -6.58
CA LEU A 66 10.68 -11.22 -5.71
C LEU A 66 9.51 -10.23 -5.65
N ARG A 67 8.89 -9.93 -6.79
CA ARG A 67 7.74 -9.02 -6.84
C ARG A 67 6.54 -9.57 -6.08
N LEU A 68 6.33 -10.89 -6.08
CA LEU A 68 5.29 -11.52 -5.28
C LEU A 68 5.61 -11.50 -3.77
N ALA A 69 6.87 -11.67 -3.41
CA ALA A 69 7.32 -11.63 -2.02
C ALA A 69 7.41 -10.19 -1.45
N ALA A 70 7.63 -9.20 -2.30
CA ALA A 70 7.87 -7.83 -1.89
C ALA A 70 6.70 -7.20 -1.08
N PRO A 71 5.41 -7.35 -1.45
CA PRO A 71 4.30 -6.84 -0.64
C PRO A 71 4.28 -7.45 0.76
N LEU A 72 4.56 -8.75 0.89
CA LEU A 72 4.64 -9.44 2.18
C LEU A 72 5.79 -8.90 3.04
N ALA A 73 6.98 -8.79 2.46
CA ALA A 73 8.15 -8.23 3.14
C ALA A 73 7.91 -6.77 3.56
N LEU A 74 7.28 -5.99 2.69
CA LEU A 74 6.92 -4.60 2.96
C LEU A 74 5.89 -4.51 4.10
N THR A 75 4.91 -5.41 4.17
CA THR A 75 3.94 -5.47 5.27
C THR A 75 4.62 -5.69 6.62
N LEU A 76 5.55 -6.62 6.70
CA LEU A 76 6.31 -6.87 7.94
C LEU A 76 7.13 -5.64 8.34
N LEU A 77 7.78 -5.02 7.38
CA LEU A 77 8.57 -3.81 7.60
C LEU A 77 7.68 -2.63 8.02
N ALA A 78 6.53 -2.46 7.38
CA ALA A 78 5.54 -1.44 7.68
C ALA A 78 4.97 -1.61 9.09
N ALA A 79 4.56 -2.83 9.47
CA ALA A 79 4.04 -3.12 10.80
C ALA A 79 5.09 -2.84 11.89
N TRP A 80 6.36 -3.18 11.64
CA TRP A 80 7.46 -2.84 12.54
C TRP A 80 7.65 -1.32 12.64
N ALA A 81 7.77 -0.61 11.51
CA ALA A 81 8.05 0.81 11.49
C ALA A 81 6.90 1.64 12.09
N ALA A 82 5.66 1.39 11.64
CA ALA A 82 4.46 2.03 12.16
C ALA A 82 4.30 1.76 13.66
N GLY A 83 4.49 0.51 14.10
CA GLY A 83 4.39 0.14 15.51
C GLY A 83 5.40 0.89 16.40
N ARG A 84 6.62 1.16 15.92
CA ARG A 84 7.61 1.97 16.65
C ARG A 84 7.19 3.43 16.78
N VAL A 85 6.65 4.00 15.70
CA VAL A 85 6.21 5.41 15.68
C VAL A 85 4.94 5.59 16.53
N VAL A 86 3.97 4.68 16.43
CA VAL A 86 2.76 4.65 17.25
C VAL A 86 3.12 4.58 18.74
N ALA A 87 4.07 3.71 19.13
CA ALA A 87 4.51 3.57 20.51
C ALA A 87 5.22 4.83 21.06
N GLU A 88 5.93 5.58 20.23
CA GLU A 88 6.58 6.83 20.61
C GLU A 88 5.57 7.97 20.72
N THR A 89 4.71 8.12 19.72
CA THR A 89 3.76 9.24 19.62
C THR A 89 2.54 9.09 20.52
N GLY A 90 2.17 7.86 20.88
CA GLY A 90 0.91 7.57 21.56
C GLY A 90 -0.33 7.74 20.66
N GLN A 91 -0.17 8.07 19.38
CA GLN A 91 -1.26 8.20 18.42
C GLN A 91 -1.50 6.84 17.78
N LYS A 92 -2.76 6.38 17.76
CA LYS A 92 -3.12 5.07 17.22
C LYS A 92 -2.89 5.00 15.71
N ASP A 93 -3.22 6.06 14.99
CA ASP A 93 -3.13 6.16 13.53
C ASP A 93 -2.68 7.59 13.14
N PRO A 94 -1.36 7.85 13.16
CA PRO A 94 -0.85 9.17 12.81
C PRO A 94 -0.92 9.39 11.30
N SER A 95 -1.58 10.43 10.84
CA SER A 95 -1.80 10.72 9.41
C SER A 95 -0.54 10.89 8.55
N PHE A 96 0.64 11.01 9.15
CA PHE A 96 1.93 11.08 8.47
C PHE A 96 2.60 9.70 8.32
N VAL A 97 2.06 8.66 8.94
CA VAL A 97 2.44 7.28 8.67
C VAL A 97 1.72 6.88 7.38
N VAL A 98 2.47 6.48 6.36
CA VAL A 98 1.97 6.17 5.01
C VAL A 98 2.65 4.94 4.40
N ILE A 99 3.44 4.22 5.17
CA ILE A 99 4.09 2.98 4.71
C ILE A 99 3.08 1.83 4.56
N ASP A 100 1.99 1.86 5.29
CA ASP A 100 0.80 1.03 5.18
C ASP A 100 0.16 1.15 3.78
N GLU A 101 0.00 2.38 3.31
CA GLU A 101 -0.45 2.70 1.95
C GLU A 101 0.44 2.05 0.87
N TRP A 102 1.77 2.01 1.09
CA TRP A 102 2.68 1.33 0.18
C TRP A 102 2.40 -0.18 0.17
N ALA A 103 2.25 -0.78 1.35
CA ALA A 103 1.99 -2.21 1.48
C ALA A 103 0.67 -2.58 0.80
N GLY A 104 -0.42 -1.87 1.11
CA GLY A 104 -1.74 -2.10 0.53
C GLY A 104 -1.75 -1.92 -0.99
N LEU A 105 -1.19 -0.81 -1.49
CA LEU A 105 -1.11 -0.57 -2.93
C LEU A 105 -0.28 -1.65 -3.66
N TRP A 106 0.82 -2.14 -3.06
CA TRP A 106 1.62 -3.19 -3.67
C TRP A 106 0.84 -4.51 -3.79
N PHE A 107 -0.06 -4.83 -2.83
CA PHE A 107 -1.01 -5.94 -3.01
C PHE A 107 -1.99 -5.70 -4.14
N ALA A 108 -2.54 -4.49 -4.27
CA ALA A 108 -3.44 -4.14 -5.38
C ALA A 108 -2.76 -4.27 -6.76
N LEU A 109 -1.45 -4.06 -6.83
CA LEU A 109 -0.64 -4.16 -8.04
C LEU A 109 -0.17 -5.59 -8.37
N THR A 110 -0.35 -6.57 -7.47
CA THR A 110 0.12 -7.95 -7.70
C THR A 110 -0.44 -8.61 -8.97
N PRO A 111 -1.71 -8.40 -9.39
CA PRO A 111 -2.19 -8.97 -10.63
C PRO A 111 -1.39 -8.55 -11.87
N LEU A 112 -0.79 -7.36 -11.84
CA LEU A 112 -0.01 -6.84 -12.96
C LEU A 112 1.38 -7.48 -13.12
N LEU A 113 1.84 -8.27 -12.15
CA LEU A 113 3.19 -8.83 -12.14
C LEU A 113 3.52 -9.68 -13.37
N PHE A 114 2.51 -10.33 -13.95
CA PHE A 114 2.65 -11.21 -15.11
C PHE A 114 2.44 -10.51 -16.43
N THR A 115 1.71 -9.40 -16.47
CA THR A 115 1.32 -8.70 -17.71
C THR A 115 2.22 -7.53 -18.06
N VAL A 116 2.70 -6.81 -17.04
CA VAL A 116 3.49 -5.58 -17.18
C VAL A 116 4.92 -5.82 -17.68
N THR A 117 5.42 -7.05 -17.61
CA THR A 117 6.86 -7.34 -17.79
C THR A 117 7.24 -7.94 -19.14
N VAL A 118 6.28 -8.39 -19.95
CA VAL A 118 6.56 -9.31 -21.06
C VAL A 118 6.69 -8.61 -22.41
N GLN A 119 5.99 -7.48 -22.65
CA GLN A 119 5.98 -6.84 -23.97
C GLN A 119 6.02 -5.31 -23.89
N PRO A 120 6.64 -4.63 -24.86
CA PRO A 120 6.44 -3.18 -25.04
C PRO A 120 4.95 -2.91 -25.26
N GLN A 121 4.38 -2.03 -24.46
CA GLN A 121 2.95 -1.70 -24.52
C GLN A 121 2.77 -0.20 -24.71
N PRO A 122 1.66 0.23 -25.35
CA PRO A 122 1.31 1.63 -25.45
C PRO A 122 1.25 2.30 -24.07
N TRP A 123 1.67 3.54 -23.99
CA TRP A 123 1.68 4.29 -22.73
C TRP A 123 0.28 4.45 -22.11
N SER A 124 -0.77 4.55 -22.95
CA SER A 124 -2.17 4.66 -22.52
C SER A 124 -2.65 3.40 -21.79
N LEU A 125 -2.24 2.22 -22.27
CA LEU A 125 -2.53 0.95 -21.61
C LEU A 125 -1.76 0.82 -20.28
N TRP A 126 -0.51 1.28 -20.26
CA TRP A 126 0.27 1.38 -19.03
C TRP A 126 -0.41 2.29 -18.01
N ALA A 127 -0.85 3.48 -18.44
CA ALA A 127 -1.55 4.42 -17.57
C ALA A 127 -2.83 3.80 -16.99
N ALA A 128 -3.67 3.16 -17.83
CA ALA A 128 -4.88 2.49 -17.37
C ALA A 128 -4.59 1.39 -16.33
N ARG A 129 -3.54 0.59 -16.55
CA ARG A 129 -3.11 -0.49 -15.66
C ARG A 129 -2.57 0.01 -14.33
N LEU A 130 -2.01 1.20 -14.25
CA LEU A 130 -1.52 1.78 -12.99
C LEU A 130 -2.58 2.59 -12.26
N VAL A 131 -3.42 3.32 -13.00
CA VAL A 131 -4.46 4.17 -12.42
C VAL A 131 -5.56 3.31 -11.77
N ALA A 132 -5.97 2.22 -12.40
CA ALA A 132 -7.05 1.39 -11.87
C ALA A 132 -6.74 0.76 -10.50
N PRO A 133 -5.59 0.07 -10.27
CA PRO A 133 -5.24 -0.42 -8.94
C PRO A 133 -5.12 0.69 -7.90
N PHE A 134 -4.54 1.83 -8.28
CA PHE A 134 -4.43 2.98 -7.40
C PHE A 134 -5.80 3.49 -6.93
N LEU A 135 -6.73 3.69 -7.86
CA LEU A 135 -8.07 4.18 -7.52
C LEU A 135 -8.89 3.14 -6.74
N LEU A 136 -8.80 1.86 -7.11
CA LEU A 136 -9.50 0.78 -6.41
C LEU A 136 -8.95 0.60 -5.00
N PHE A 137 -7.63 0.63 -4.82
CA PHE A 137 -7.02 0.61 -3.50
C PHE A 137 -7.53 1.77 -2.65
N ARG A 138 -7.44 3.02 -3.15
CA ARG A 138 -7.94 4.19 -2.43
C ARG A 138 -9.42 4.12 -2.12
N LEU A 139 -10.22 3.57 -3.02
CA LEU A 139 -11.65 3.36 -2.79
C LEU A 139 -11.89 2.45 -1.58
N PHE A 140 -11.26 1.27 -1.54
CA PHE A 140 -11.46 0.30 -0.46
C PHE A 140 -10.82 0.73 0.86
N ASP A 141 -9.69 1.43 0.81
CA ASP A 141 -9.05 2.03 1.97
C ASP A 141 -9.92 3.12 2.62
N ILE A 142 -10.55 3.99 1.83
CA ILE A 142 -11.44 5.04 2.35
C ILE A 142 -12.80 4.48 2.79
N TRP A 143 -13.38 3.58 1.98
CA TRP A 143 -14.69 2.98 2.27
C TRP A 143 -14.66 1.96 3.41
N LYS A 144 -13.54 1.27 3.58
CA LYS A 144 -13.28 0.27 4.64
C LYS A 144 -14.40 -0.78 4.80
N PRO A 145 -14.71 -1.55 3.77
CA PRO A 145 -15.79 -2.54 3.85
C PRO A 145 -15.48 -3.62 4.89
N GLY A 146 -16.42 -3.88 5.80
CA GLY A 146 -16.44 -4.96 6.79
C GLY A 146 -15.08 -5.43 7.35
N PRO A 147 -14.41 -6.43 6.72
CA PRO A 147 -13.15 -6.96 7.22
C PRO A 147 -12.02 -5.91 7.28
N VAL A 148 -12.01 -4.94 6.38
CA VAL A 148 -11.01 -3.84 6.35
C VAL A 148 -11.14 -2.99 7.61
N ASP A 149 -12.36 -2.57 7.97
CA ASP A 149 -12.60 -1.83 9.22
C ASP A 149 -12.20 -2.64 10.46
N THR A 150 -12.51 -3.93 10.47
CA THR A 150 -12.20 -4.81 11.60
C THR A 150 -10.69 -4.93 11.84
N ALA A 151 -9.88 -4.91 10.78
CA ALA A 151 -8.42 -5.04 10.86
C ALA A 151 -7.76 -3.92 11.65
N GLN A 152 -8.33 -2.71 11.67
CA GLN A 152 -7.83 -1.58 12.47
C GLN A 152 -7.83 -1.85 13.99
N ARG A 153 -8.54 -2.89 14.45
CA ARG A 153 -8.60 -3.27 15.88
C ARG A 153 -7.39 -4.09 16.32
N LEU A 154 -6.54 -4.52 15.40
CA LEU A 154 -5.30 -5.21 15.74
C LEU A 154 -4.35 -4.30 16.54
N PRO A 155 -3.53 -4.86 17.43
CA PRO A 155 -2.65 -4.08 18.29
C PRO A 155 -1.46 -3.49 17.54
N GLY A 156 -1.04 -2.28 17.95
CA GLY A 156 0.20 -1.64 17.51
C GLY A 156 0.24 -1.39 15.99
N GLY A 157 1.39 -1.60 15.38
CA GLY A 157 1.57 -1.36 13.94
C GLY A 157 0.76 -2.27 13.03
N TRP A 158 0.31 -3.44 13.52
CA TRP A 158 -0.56 -4.30 12.74
C TRP A 158 -1.93 -3.69 12.48
N GLY A 159 -2.50 -2.97 13.45
CA GLY A 159 -3.78 -2.28 13.26
C GLY A 159 -3.70 -1.12 12.25
N VAL A 160 -2.50 -0.53 12.09
CA VAL A 160 -2.27 0.53 11.09
C VAL A 160 -2.10 -0.04 9.68
N VAL A 161 -1.52 -1.24 9.54
CA VAL A 161 -1.11 -1.76 8.22
C VAL A 161 -2.12 -2.75 7.63
N MET A 162 -2.81 -3.53 8.48
CA MET A 162 -3.62 -4.65 7.97
C MET A 162 -4.92 -4.21 7.30
N ASP A 163 -5.47 -3.06 7.63
CA ASP A 163 -6.61 -2.51 6.91
C ASP A 163 -6.22 -2.15 5.47
N ASP A 164 -5.08 -1.50 5.26
CA ASP A 164 -4.56 -1.19 3.93
C ASP A 164 -4.21 -2.45 3.13
N VAL A 165 -3.59 -3.45 3.77
CA VAL A 165 -3.31 -4.75 3.14
C VAL A 165 -4.61 -5.41 2.67
N LEU A 166 -5.66 -5.43 3.50
CA LEU A 166 -6.95 -5.97 3.11
C LEU A 166 -7.61 -5.14 2.01
N ALA A 167 -7.55 -3.79 2.09
CA ALA A 167 -8.03 -2.93 1.02
C ALA A 167 -7.31 -3.22 -0.31
N GLY A 168 -5.99 -3.43 -0.28
CA GLY A 168 -5.19 -3.83 -1.42
C GLY A 168 -5.57 -5.19 -1.99
N LEU A 169 -5.81 -6.19 -1.15
CA LEU A 169 -6.29 -7.51 -1.57
C LEU A 169 -7.68 -7.44 -2.20
N PHE A 170 -8.61 -6.66 -1.62
CA PHE A 170 -9.91 -6.39 -2.23
C PHE A 170 -9.75 -5.72 -3.61
N ALA A 171 -8.89 -4.72 -3.72
CA ALA A 171 -8.60 -4.08 -5.01
C ALA A 171 -8.06 -5.08 -6.03
N ALA A 172 -7.14 -5.97 -5.63
CA ALA A 172 -6.54 -6.98 -6.51
C ALA A 172 -7.59 -7.91 -7.13
N LEU A 173 -8.67 -8.26 -6.40
CA LEU A 173 -9.78 -9.07 -6.93
C LEU A 173 -10.47 -8.42 -8.14
N PHE A 174 -10.53 -7.10 -8.19
CA PHE A 174 -11.11 -6.35 -9.31
C PHE A 174 -10.05 -5.99 -10.37
N VAL A 175 -8.83 -5.76 -9.96
CA VAL A 175 -7.71 -5.46 -10.88
C VAL A 175 -7.44 -6.65 -11.79
N TRP A 176 -7.48 -7.87 -11.27
CA TRP A 176 -7.17 -9.06 -12.06
C TRP A 176 -8.07 -9.22 -13.30
N PRO A 177 -9.42 -9.29 -13.20
CA PRO A 177 -10.28 -9.40 -14.36
C PRO A 177 -10.19 -8.16 -15.28
N LEU A 178 -10.01 -6.98 -14.70
CA LEU A 178 -9.83 -5.75 -15.48
C LEU A 178 -8.55 -5.81 -16.32
N ASP A 179 -7.44 -6.27 -15.75
CA ASP A 179 -6.17 -6.41 -16.47
C ASP A 179 -6.27 -7.42 -17.62
N GLN A 180 -6.96 -8.56 -17.42
CA GLN A 180 -7.22 -9.54 -18.47
C GLN A 180 -8.05 -8.94 -19.59
N TRP A 181 -9.10 -8.18 -19.27
CA TRP A 181 -9.94 -7.49 -20.24
C TRP A 181 -9.18 -6.43 -21.03
N LEU A 182 -8.36 -5.61 -20.36
CA LEU A 182 -7.50 -4.61 -21.01
C LEU A 182 -6.50 -5.28 -21.96
N GLY A 183 -5.89 -6.38 -21.55
CA GLY A 183 -4.98 -7.18 -22.37
C GLY A 183 -5.67 -7.71 -23.62
N ALA A 184 -6.83 -8.34 -23.48
CA ALA A 184 -7.60 -8.86 -24.62
C ALA A 184 -8.01 -7.73 -25.57
N ARG A 185 -8.50 -6.60 -25.05
CA ARG A 185 -8.86 -5.42 -25.86
C ARG A 185 -7.69 -4.84 -26.62
N SER A 186 -6.51 -4.79 -26.03
CA SER A 186 -5.31 -4.25 -26.68
C SER A 186 -4.85 -5.10 -27.87
N LEU A 187 -5.13 -6.40 -27.84
CA LEU A 187 -4.84 -7.31 -28.95
C LEU A 187 -5.88 -7.21 -30.08
N LEU A 188 -7.16 -7.03 -29.72
CA LEU A 188 -8.25 -6.98 -30.70
C LEU A 188 -8.40 -5.59 -31.36
N HIS A 189 -8.07 -4.54 -30.64
CA HIS A 189 -8.25 -3.13 -31.01
C HIS A 189 -7.02 -2.29 -30.70
N PRO A 190 -5.87 -2.56 -31.37
CA PRO A 190 -4.62 -1.84 -31.09
C PRO A 190 -4.71 -0.33 -31.40
N GLU A 191 -5.65 0.08 -32.26
CA GLU A 191 -5.89 1.48 -32.61
C GLU A 191 -6.38 2.34 -31.45
N LEU A 192 -7.05 1.74 -30.44
CA LEU A 192 -7.57 2.47 -29.26
C LEU A 192 -6.47 2.89 -28.27
N TRP A 193 -5.26 2.37 -28.46
CA TRP A 193 -4.18 2.53 -27.47
C TRP A 193 -2.98 3.33 -28.01
N ARG A 194 -3.11 3.88 -29.20
CA ARG A 194 -2.07 4.69 -29.87
C ARG A 194 -2.02 6.12 -29.36
#